data_0eac488efbfaef030effd666a22e06e9
#
_entry.id   0eac488efbfaef030effd666a22e06e9
#
_cell.length_a   1.000
_cell.length_b   1.000
_cell.length_c   1.000
_cell.angle_alpha   90.00
_cell.angle_beta   90.00
_cell.angle_gamma   90.00
#
_symmetry.space_group_name_H-M   'P 1'
#
loop_
_entity.id
_entity.type
_entity.pdbx_description
1 polymer ?
#
loop_
_entity_poly.entity_id
_entity_poly.type
_entity_poly.pdbx_seq_one_letter_code
_entity_poly.pdbx_strand_id
1 'polypeptide(L)'
;MVDQTKDAQAQIQELQEKIKQLQAQASPKSPYDTYQTSLTSRYCSNEMTSLFSQRSRHSTWRKLWLGLAEAEASLGIKVITSEALDQMRAHLTVSDDDFEAARIEEKIRRHDVMAHVHAFGIVAPAAAGIIHLGSTSCFVTDNTELILMRDALDILRNKLAKVISNLAAFANQWKSEPTLAYTHFQSAQPITVGRRAAQWTQDLMMDLEALEAVRTGLKFRGAQGTTGTQASFLEIFQGDHAKCDKLNELLCEKFGFPACYDISTQTYTRKVDLIVANAVAGLAASAHKICSDIRLLASNKEIEEPKEASQIGSSGKSRLFRTFSIFVTSMPYKRNPMRSERICSLSRALMAKPAGFANTLSTQWFERTLDDSAIRRIDIPEMFLLADAILIGLDNVSDGFVVYPKRIRSRFLEELPFMVTETIIMKLVAKGASRQEAHEEIRVLSVQAASTVKDEGKPNDLIERIRNNEYFKPIWGELDSMLQPELYTGRSVEIVDRYCGAGGVVEKALAPYQQYILKSTTAQLNV
;
A
#
# COMPACT_ATOMS: atom_id res chain seq x y z
N MET A 1 -68.80 19.56 -28.20
CA MET A 1 -67.65 18.84 -28.76
C MET A 1 -66.36 19.68 -28.80
N VAL A 2 -66.37 20.99 -29.02
CA VAL A 2 -65.15 21.81 -29.10
C VAL A 2 -64.50 22.06 -27.69
N ASP A 3 -65.29 21.99 -26.60
CA ASP A 3 -64.80 22.24 -25.26
C ASP A 3 -64.08 21.03 -24.62
N GLN A 4 -64.55 19.82 -24.94
CA GLN A 4 -63.90 18.59 -24.45
C GLN A 4 -62.55 18.32 -25.11
N THR A 5 -62.32 18.80 -26.35
CA THR A 5 -61.03 18.67 -27.03
C THR A 5 -59.97 19.67 -26.52
N LYS A 6 -60.38 20.82 -26.02
CA LYS A 6 -59.45 21.78 -25.38
C LYS A 6 -58.97 21.33 -24.02
N ASP A 7 -59.87 20.71 -23.25
CA ASP A 7 -59.56 20.18 -21.91
C ASP A 7 -58.61 18.96 -21.99
N ALA A 8 -58.81 18.11 -22.99
CA ALA A 8 -57.92 16.97 -23.26
C ALA A 8 -56.53 17.41 -23.72
N GLN A 9 -56.44 18.46 -24.55
CA GLN A 9 -55.15 19.03 -24.97
C GLN A 9 -54.39 19.66 -23.82
N ALA A 10 -55.05 20.35 -22.89
CA ALA A 10 -54.41 20.91 -21.70
C ALA A 10 -53.88 19.82 -20.78
N GLN A 11 -54.63 18.73 -20.55
CA GLN A 11 -54.19 17.56 -19.79
C GLN A 11 -53.00 16.84 -20.42
N ILE A 12 -52.99 16.69 -21.73
CA ILE A 12 -51.83 16.11 -22.47
C ILE A 12 -50.59 16.98 -22.31
N GLN A 13 -50.72 18.28 -22.33
CA GLN A 13 -49.62 19.22 -22.20
C GLN A 13 -49.05 19.21 -20.75
N GLU A 14 -49.92 19.14 -19.74
CA GLU A 14 -49.51 19.00 -18.33
C GLU A 14 -48.82 17.65 -18.07
N LEU A 15 -49.30 16.55 -18.63
CA LEU A 15 -48.68 15.23 -18.56
C LEU A 15 -47.34 15.19 -19.29
N GLN A 16 -47.20 15.84 -20.42
CA GLN A 16 -45.93 15.94 -21.14
C GLN A 16 -44.91 16.75 -20.38
N GLU A 17 -45.29 17.83 -19.72
CA GLU A 17 -44.42 18.64 -18.87
C GLU A 17 -43.99 17.87 -17.60
N LYS A 18 -44.90 17.12 -17.00
CA LYS A 18 -44.61 16.25 -15.85
C LYS A 18 -43.69 15.09 -16.22
N ILE A 19 -43.86 14.49 -17.41
CA ILE A 19 -42.94 13.46 -17.96
C ILE A 19 -41.57 14.08 -18.20
N LYS A 20 -41.49 15.28 -18.75
CA LYS A 20 -40.23 15.99 -18.99
C LYS A 20 -39.50 16.35 -17.70
N GLN A 21 -40.24 16.74 -16.65
CA GLN A 21 -39.70 16.97 -15.31
C GLN A 21 -39.23 15.66 -14.65
N LEU A 22 -39.97 14.57 -14.76
CA LEU A 22 -39.59 13.27 -14.26
C LEU A 22 -38.37 12.70 -15.02
N GLN A 23 -38.31 12.89 -16.33
CA GLN A 23 -37.15 12.49 -17.14
C GLN A 23 -35.90 13.34 -16.79
N ALA A 24 -36.04 14.64 -16.52
CA ALA A 24 -34.96 15.49 -16.06
C ALA A 24 -34.45 15.09 -14.65
N GLN A 25 -35.36 14.65 -13.78
CA GLN A 25 -35.02 14.08 -12.47
C GLN A 25 -34.44 12.66 -12.55
N ALA A 26 -34.79 11.90 -13.58
CA ALA A 26 -34.31 10.55 -13.87
C ALA A 26 -33.03 10.51 -14.74
N SER A 27 -32.58 11.65 -15.26
CA SER A 27 -31.30 11.70 -15.98
C SER A 27 -30.19 11.26 -15.03
N PRO A 28 -29.35 10.30 -15.39
CA PRO A 28 -28.25 9.89 -14.55
C PRO A 28 -27.40 11.12 -14.28
N LYS A 29 -27.23 11.48 -13.01
CA LYS A 29 -26.33 12.55 -12.59
C LYS A 29 -24.95 12.24 -13.16
N SER A 30 -24.30 13.26 -13.75
CA SER A 30 -22.92 13.10 -14.17
C SER A 30 -22.07 12.61 -13.00
N PRO A 31 -21.09 11.74 -13.21
CA PRO A 31 -20.16 11.37 -12.15
C PRO A 31 -19.44 12.57 -11.54
N TYR A 32 -19.42 13.71 -12.25
CA TYR A 32 -18.85 14.98 -11.77
C TYR A 32 -19.77 15.77 -10.84
N ASP A 33 -21.05 15.41 -10.74
CA ASP A 33 -22.05 16.10 -9.89
C ASP A 33 -22.11 15.54 -8.48
N THR A 34 -21.34 14.48 -8.20
CA THR A 34 -21.31 13.82 -6.89
C THR A 34 -19.87 13.66 -6.39
N TYR A 35 -19.70 13.74 -5.07
CA TYR A 35 -18.38 13.50 -4.46
C TYR A 35 -17.87 12.10 -4.77
N GLN A 36 -16.61 12.03 -5.20
CA GLN A 36 -15.85 10.79 -5.38
C GLN A 36 -14.52 10.91 -4.65
N THR A 37 -14.09 9.83 -4.02
CA THR A 37 -12.75 9.80 -3.41
C THR A 37 -11.65 9.82 -4.47
N SER A 38 -10.60 10.60 -4.22
CA SER A 38 -9.42 10.63 -5.08
C SER A 38 -8.68 9.28 -5.12
N LEU A 39 -8.88 8.41 -4.13
CA LEU A 39 -8.29 7.08 -4.14
C LEU A 39 -8.75 6.29 -5.36
N THR A 40 -10.06 6.18 -5.56
CA THR A 40 -10.63 5.40 -6.66
C THR A 40 -10.52 6.07 -8.02
N SER A 41 -10.62 7.42 -8.06
CA SER A 41 -10.63 8.15 -9.33
C SER A 41 -9.23 8.49 -9.87
N ARG A 42 -8.17 8.46 -9.03
CA ARG A 42 -6.84 8.96 -9.40
C ARG A 42 -5.67 8.04 -9.07
N TYR A 43 -5.70 7.31 -7.95
CA TYR A 43 -4.48 6.75 -7.35
C TYR A 43 -4.42 5.24 -7.33
N CYS A 44 -5.56 4.55 -7.21
CA CYS A 44 -5.61 3.11 -7.07
C CYS A 44 -5.65 2.37 -8.40
N SER A 45 -5.25 1.11 -8.38
CA SER A 45 -5.41 0.20 -9.51
C SER A 45 -6.88 -0.21 -9.70
N ASN A 46 -7.23 -0.53 -10.95
CA ASN A 46 -8.54 -1.12 -11.26
C ASN A 46 -8.75 -2.46 -10.55
N GLU A 47 -7.69 -3.23 -10.33
CA GLU A 47 -7.74 -4.51 -9.63
C GLU A 47 -8.22 -4.33 -8.19
N MET A 48 -7.62 -3.43 -7.41
CA MET A 48 -7.99 -3.18 -6.02
C MET A 48 -9.37 -2.51 -5.90
N THR A 49 -9.69 -1.55 -6.77
CA THR A 49 -11.01 -0.89 -6.75
C THR A 49 -12.13 -1.85 -7.13
N SER A 50 -11.90 -2.77 -8.08
CA SER A 50 -12.87 -3.80 -8.47
C SER A 50 -13.10 -4.81 -7.35
N LEU A 51 -12.05 -5.20 -6.63
CA LEU A 51 -12.14 -6.14 -5.51
C LEU A 51 -13.09 -5.61 -4.43
N PHE A 52 -13.01 -4.34 -4.05
CA PHE A 52 -13.87 -3.72 -3.04
C PHE A 52 -15.17 -3.11 -3.59
N SER A 53 -15.49 -3.35 -4.86
CA SER A 53 -16.74 -2.86 -5.45
C SER A 53 -17.96 -3.52 -4.80
N GLN A 54 -19.10 -2.84 -4.85
CA GLN A 54 -20.37 -3.41 -4.40
C GLN A 54 -20.71 -4.73 -5.15
N ARG A 55 -20.45 -4.77 -6.46
CA ARG A 55 -20.69 -5.97 -7.26
C ARG A 55 -19.85 -7.14 -6.79
N SER A 56 -18.57 -6.96 -6.54
CA SER A 56 -17.69 -8.00 -5.99
C SER A 56 -18.18 -8.48 -4.63
N ARG A 57 -18.50 -7.55 -3.73
CA ARG A 57 -19.01 -7.84 -2.38
C ARG A 57 -20.29 -8.67 -2.40
N HIS A 58 -21.32 -8.20 -3.10
CA HIS A 58 -22.63 -8.87 -3.09
C HIS A 58 -22.66 -10.14 -3.94
N SER A 59 -21.83 -10.23 -4.98
CA SER A 59 -21.63 -11.50 -5.69
C SER A 59 -20.92 -12.53 -4.80
N THR A 60 -20.03 -12.09 -3.90
CA THR A 60 -19.43 -12.97 -2.89
C THR A 60 -20.47 -13.45 -1.87
N TRP A 61 -21.46 -12.62 -1.50
CA TRP A 61 -22.59 -13.09 -0.68
C TRP A 61 -23.34 -14.23 -1.36
N ARG A 62 -23.65 -14.11 -2.65
CA ARG A 62 -24.31 -15.19 -3.42
C ARG A 62 -23.48 -16.47 -3.47
N LYS A 63 -22.16 -16.35 -3.64
CA LYS A 63 -21.23 -17.49 -3.56
C LYS A 63 -21.25 -18.15 -2.19
N LEU A 64 -21.29 -17.36 -1.12
CA LEU A 64 -21.38 -17.85 0.26
C LEU A 64 -22.70 -18.58 0.52
N TRP A 65 -23.85 -18.03 0.09
CA TRP A 65 -25.14 -18.69 0.21
C TRP A 65 -25.20 -19.98 -0.59
N LEU A 66 -24.66 -19.99 -1.82
CA LEU A 66 -24.57 -21.24 -2.59
C LEU A 66 -23.65 -22.25 -1.88
N GLY A 67 -22.51 -21.83 -1.39
CA GLY A 67 -21.59 -22.72 -0.68
C GLY A 67 -22.20 -23.32 0.59
N LEU A 68 -22.97 -22.52 1.33
CA LEU A 68 -23.72 -23.01 2.49
C LEU A 68 -24.78 -24.06 2.07
N ALA A 69 -25.62 -23.74 1.08
CA ALA A 69 -26.67 -24.64 0.61
C ALA A 69 -26.09 -25.97 0.05
N GLU A 70 -24.99 -25.92 -0.70
CA GLU A 70 -24.31 -27.12 -1.20
C GLU A 70 -23.77 -27.99 -0.04
N ALA A 71 -23.15 -27.37 0.97
CA ALA A 71 -22.65 -28.09 2.13
C ALA A 71 -23.77 -28.69 2.96
N GLU A 72 -24.86 -27.96 3.23
CA GLU A 72 -26.05 -28.45 3.94
C GLU A 72 -26.72 -29.59 3.18
N ALA A 73 -26.90 -29.49 1.84
CA ALA A 73 -27.45 -30.56 1.01
C ALA A 73 -26.59 -31.83 1.09
N SER A 74 -25.25 -31.70 1.04
CA SER A 74 -24.33 -32.85 1.15
C SER A 74 -24.39 -33.52 2.51
N LEU A 75 -24.78 -32.78 3.56
CA LEU A 75 -24.97 -33.29 4.93
C LEU A 75 -26.38 -33.82 5.18
N GLY A 76 -27.21 -33.86 4.15
CA GLY A 76 -28.51 -34.54 4.18
C GLY A 76 -29.73 -33.65 4.40
N ILE A 77 -29.62 -32.34 4.21
CA ILE A 77 -30.75 -31.40 4.28
C ILE A 77 -31.59 -31.51 3.01
N LYS A 78 -32.66 -32.29 3.05
CA LYS A 78 -33.46 -32.70 1.89
C LYS A 78 -34.27 -31.57 1.25
N VAL A 79 -34.55 -30.48 1.97
CA VAL A 79 -35.31 -29.33 1.44
C VAL A 79 -34.53 -28.58 0.36
N ILE A 80 -33.20 -28.76 0.32
CA ILE A 80 -32.31 -28.16 -0.69
C ILE A 80 -32.28 -29.09 -1.91
N THR A 81 -32.97 -28.70 -2.98
CA THR A 81 -33.06 -29.47 -4.21
C THR A 81 -31.95 -29.17 -5.19
N SER A 82 -31.67 -30.07 -6.14
CA SER A 82 -30.71 -29.82 -7.23
C SER A 82 -31.13 -28.61 -8.08
N GLU A 83 -32.43 -28.45 -8.35
CA GLU A 83 -32.96 -27.31 -9.08
C GLU A 83 -32.65 -25.98 -8.37
N ALA A 84 -32.84 -25.91 -7.05
CA ALA A 84 -32.49 -24.73 -6.26
C ALA A 84 -31.01 -24.37 -6.40
N LEU A 85 -30.11 -25.35 -6.26
CA LEU A 85 -28.67 -25.16 -6.41
C LEU A 85 -28.27 -24.71 -7.83
N ASP A 86 -28.90 -25.26 -8.86
CA ASP A 86 -28.63 -24.92 -10.26
C ASP A 86 -29.06 -23.48 -10.58
N GLN A 87 -30.23 -23.06 -10.08
CA GLN A 87 -30.68 -21.66 -10.20
C GLN A 87 -29.73 -20.69 -9.46
N MET A 88 -29.27 -21.05 -8.26
CA MET A 88 -28.28 -20.22 -7.54
C MET A 88 -26.98 -20.13 -8.30
N ARG A 89 -26.46 -21.22 -8.87
CA ARG A 89 -25.21 -21.20 -9.67
C ARG A 89 -25.31 -20.32 -10.90
N ALA A 90 -26.46 -20.29 -11.56
CA ALA A 90 -26.71 -19.48 -12.76
C ALA A 90 -26.67 -17.96 -12.47
N HIS A 91 -26.87 -17.53 -11.21
CA HIS A 91 -27.06 -16.12 -10.85
C HIS A 91 -26.10 -15.63 -9.77
N LEU A 92 -24.84 -16.08 -9.79
CA LEU A 92 -23.83 -15.69 -8.79
C LEU A 92 -23.37 -14.23 -8.94
N THR A 93 -23.33 -13.70 -10.15
CA THR A 93 -22.98 -12.29 -10.37
C THR A 93 -24.23 -11.43 -10.21
N VAL A 94 -24.16 -10.46 -9.32
CA VAL A 94 -25.26 -9.51 -9.08
C VAL A 94 -25.34 -8.53 -10.26
N SER A 95 -26.50 -8.48 -10.93
CA SER A 95 -26.79 -7.55 -12.04
C SER A 95 -27.22 -6.16 -11.53
N ASP A 96 -27.33 -5.19 -12.43
CA ASP A 96 -27.87 -3.87 -12.07
C ASP A 96 -29.35 -3.95 -11.66
N ASP A 97 -30.12 -4.82 -12.31
CA ASP A 97 -31.52 -5.09 -11.93
C ASP A 97 -31.65 -5.69 -10.54
N ASP A 98 -30.73 -6.60 -10.17
CA ASP A 98 -30.68 -7.17 -8.81
C ASP A 98 -30.38 -6.08 -7.77
N PHE A 99 -29.48 -5.13 -8.07
CA PHE A 99 -29.21 -4.00 -7.18
C PHE A 99 -30.43 -3.10 -7.02
N GLU A 100 -31.16 -2.85 -8.09
CA GLU A 100 -32.38 -2.05 -8.01
C GLU A 100 -33.47 -2.76 -7.20
N ALA A 101 -33.68 -4.07 -7.41
CA ALA A 101 -34.60 -4.88 -6.62
C ALA A 101 -34.20 -4.86 -5.12
N ALA A 102 -32.92 -5.04 -4.81
CA ALA A 102 -32.42 -4.96 -3.43
C ALA A 102 -32.63 -3.57 -2.83
N ARG A 103 -32.35 -2.49 -3.58
CA ARG A 103 -32.53 -1.11 -3.14
C ARG A 103 -34.00 -0.78 -2.77
N ILE A 104 -34.94 -1.30 -3.56
CA ILE A 104 -36.38 -1.15 -3.30
C ILE A 104 -36.76 -1.90 -2.02
N GLU A 105 -36.34 -3.16 -1.91
CA GLU A 105 -36.66 -4.03 -0.78
C GLU A 105 -36.03 -3.54 0.53
N GLU A 106 -34.81 -3.01 0.49
CA GLU A 106 -34.13 -2.47 1.67
C GLU A 106 -34.88 -1.28 2.27
N LYS A 107 -35.51 -0.44 1.46
CA LYS A 107 -36.37 0.66 1.96
C LYS A 107 -37.56 0.15 2.76
N ILE A 108 -38.07 -1.03 2.44
CA ILE A 108 -39.19 -1.66 3.11
C ILE A 108 -38.74 -2.38 4.38
N ARG A 109 -37.72 -3.27 4.24
CA ARG A 109 -37.29 -4.16 5.33
C ARG A 109 -36.26 -3.50 6.27
N ARG A 110 -35.61 -2.42 5.84
CA ARG A 110 -34.54 -1.74 6.59
C ARG A 110 -33.36 -2.66 6.96
N HIS A 111 -33.07 -3.61 6.08
CA HIS A 111 -32.03 -4.60 6.29
C HIS A 111 -31.39 -5.03 4.95
N ASP A 112 -30.12 -4.69 4.73
CA ASP A 112 -29.38 -4.89 3.48
C ASP A 112 -29.26 -6.38 3.09
N VAL A 113 -28.84 -7.24 4.03
CA VAL A 113 -28.67 -8.67 3.76
C VAL A 113 -29.99 -9.31 3.34
N MET A 114 -31.11 -9.01 4.05
CA MET A 114 -32.42 -9.57 3.71
C MET A 114 -32.97 -9.03 2.39
N ALA A 115 -32.62 -7.80 2.02
CA ALA A 115 -32.94 -7.24 0.71
C ALA A 115 -32.23 -8.00 -0.42
N HIS A 116 -30.96 -8.35 -0.23
CA HIS A 116 -30.21 -9.16 -1.17
C HIS A 116 -30.64 -10.65 -1.20
N VAL A 117 -31.09 -11.21 -0.06
CA VAL A 117 -31.75 -12.54 -0.04
C VAL A 117 -32.99 -12.52 -0.92
N HIS A 118 -33.84 -11.49 -0.78
CA HIS A 118 -35.04 -11.31 -1.60
C HIS A 118 -34.69 -11.17 -3.09
N ALA A 119 -33.77 -10.28 -3.45
CA ALA A 119 -33.35 -10.09 -4.83
C ALA A 119 -32.76 -11.36 -5.44
N PHE A 120 -32.03 -12.17 -4.68
CA PHE A 120 -31.54 -13.47 -5.14
C PHE A 120 -32.65 -14.47 -5.31
N GLY A 121 -33.67 -14.48 -4.42
CA GLY A 121 -34.84 -15.32 -4.53
C GLY A 121 -35.72 -15.03 -5.75
N ILE A 122 -35.76 -13.79 -6.25
CA ILE A 122 -36.45 -13.42 -7.48
C ILE A 122 -35.86 -14.15 -8.70
N VAL A 123 -34.53 -14.18 -8.82
CA VAL A 123 -33.83 -14.80 -9.96
C VAL A 123 -33.55 -16.30 -9.75
N ALA A 124 -33.71 -16.79 -8.53
CA ALA A 124 -33.59 -18.20 -8.16
C ALA A 124 -34.80 -18.68 -7.32
N PRO A 125 -36.01 -18.71 -7.91
CA PRO A 125 -37.25 -18.94 -7.15
C PRO A 125 -37.30 -20.29 -6.47
N ALA A 126 -36.73 -21.35 -7.03
CA ALA A 126 -36.66 -22.66 -6.38
C ALA A 126 -35.76 -22.62 -5.10
N ALA A 127 -34.86 -21.65 -5.00
CA ALA A 127 -33.99 -21.46 -3.85
C ALA A 127 -34.54 -20.47 -2.83
N ALA A 128 -35.59 -19.70 -3.13
CA ALA A 128 -36.04 -18.57 -2.31
C ALA A 128 -36.27 -18.92 -0.82
N GLY A 129 -36.74 -20.15 -0.55
CA GLY A 129 -37.00 -20.63 0.81
C GLY A 129 -35.78 -21.17 1.55
N ILE A 130 -34.62 -21.35 0.87
CA ILE A 130 -33.42 -21.97 1.48
C ILE A 130 -32.20 -21.04 1.47
N ILE A 131 -32.27 -19.92 0.78
CA ILE A 131 -31.20 -18.92 0.84
C ILE A 131 -31.06 -18.44 2.28
N HIS A 132 -29.84 -18.50 2.82
CA HIS A 132 -29.54 -18.06 4.19
C HIS A 132 -30.06 -18.98 5.31
N LEU A 133 -30.32 -20.26 5.02
CA LEU A 133 -30.88 -21.23 5.98
C LEU A 133 -29.93 -21.36 7.20
N GLY A 134 -30.46 -21.32 8.41
CA GLY A 134 -29.70 -21.41 9.66
C GLY A 134 -28.75 -20.26 9.96
N SER A 135 -28.54 -19.34 9.03
CA SER A 135 -27.52 -18.31 9.11
C SER A 135 -28.01 -17.00 9.77
N THR A 136 -27.05 -16.21 10.19
CA THR A 136 -27.21 -14.79 10.54
C THR A 136 -26.55 -13.92 9.47
N SER A 137 -26.90 -12.62 9.42
CA SER A 137 -26.32 -11.68 8.45
C SER A 137 -24.79 -11.67 8.44
N CYS A 138 -24.16 -11.86 9.60
CA CYS A 138 -22.70 -11.94 9.71
C CYS A 138 -22.08 -13.17 9.04
N PHE A 139 -22.88 -14.17 8.64
CA PHE A 139 -22.37 -15.25 7.80
C PHE A 139 -21.85 -14.69 6.46
N VAL A 140 -22.62 -13.85 5.80
CA VAL A 140 -22.16 -13.27 4.52
C VAL A 140 -21.29 -12.04 4.71
N THR A 141 -21.60 -11.13 5.63
CA THR A 141 -20.83 -9.89 5.78
C THR A 141 -19.41 -10.17 6.26
N ASP A 142 -19.25 -10.98 7.30
CA ASP A 142 -17.96 -11.23 7.91
C ASP A 142 -17.08 -12.18 7.07
N ASN A 143 -17.64 -13.26 6.54
CA ASN A 143 -16.89 -14.15 5.67
C ASN A 143 -16.46 -13.45 4.36
N THR A 144 -17.29 -12.56 3.82
CA THR A 144 -16.89 -11.74 2.67
C THR A 144 -15.72 -10.83 3.00
N GLU A 145 -15.73 -10.15 4.15
CA GLU A 145 -14.58 -9.30 4.52
C GLU A 145 -13.29 -10.11 4.62
N LEU A 146 -13.33 -11.31 5.20
CA LEU A 146 -12.15 -12.17 5.28
C LEU A 146 -11.65 -12.60 3.90
N ILE A 147 -12.57 -12.92 2.96
CA ILE A 147 -12.22 -13.24 1.56
C ILE A 147 -11.58 -12.02 0.88
N LEU A 148 -12.21 -10.84 0.97
CA LEU A 148 -11.71 -9.63 0.33
C LEU A 148 -10.36 -9.18 0.94
N MET A 149 -10.19 -9.25 2.26
CA MET A 149 -8.92 -8.94 2.91
C MET A 149 -7.81 -9.90 2.48
N ARG A 150 -8.10 -11.20 2.38
CA ARG A 150 -7.16 -12.21 1.89
C ARG A 150 -6.70 -11.88 0.47
N ASP A 151 -7.65 -11.64 -0.42
CA ASP A 151 -7.36 -11.38 -1.83
C ASP A 151 -6.63 -10.03 -2.01
N ALA A 152 -6.98 -9.02 -1.21
CA ALA A 152 -6.27 -7.74 -1.17
C ALA A 152 -4.82 -7.87 -0.66
N LEU A 153 -4.59 -8.70 0.37
CA LEU A 153 -3.24 -9.00 0.85
C LEU A 153 -2.40 -9.67 -0.23
N ASP A 154 -2.99 -10.57 -1.02
CA ASP A 154 -2.29 -11.22 -2.14
C ASP A 154 -1.90 -10.20 -3.23
N ILE A 155 -2.76 -9.23 -3.54
CA ILE A 155 -2.43 -8.11 -4.45
C ILE A 155 -1.28 -7.26 -3.88
N LEU A 156 -1.36 -6.86 -2.60
CA LEU A 156 -0.32 -6.02 -1.98
C LEU A 156 1.04 -6.73 -1.92
N ARG A 157 1.07 -8.02 -1.57
CA ARG A 157 2.31 -8.81 -1.50
C ARG A 157 3.00 -8.88 -2.86
N ASN A 158 2.25 -9.13 -3.92
CA ASN A 158 2.76 -9.15 -5.28
C ASN A 158 3.37 -7.79 -5.69
N LYS A 159 2.67 -6.71 -5.45
CA LYS A 159 3.16 -5.35 -5.76
C LYS A 159 4.37 -4.97 -4.91
N LEU A 160 4.35 -5.30 -3.62
CA LEU A 160 5.49 -5.05 -2.73
C LEU A 160 6.73 -5.83 -3.17
N ALA A 161 6.58 -7.10 -3.56
CA ALA A 161 7.66 -7.91 -4.10
C ALA A 161 8.30 -7.28 -5.36
N LYS A 162 7.49 -6.65 -6.24
CA LYS A 162 7.99 -5.91 -7.40
C LYS A 162 8.82 -4.69 -6.98
N VAL A 163 8.34 -3.89 -6.03
CA VAL A 163 9.08 -2.74 -5.50
C VAL A 163 10.41 -3.17 -4.87
N ILE A 164 10.40 -4.24 -4.07
CA ILE A 164 11.62 -4.81 -3.46
C ILE A 164 12.60 -5.23 -4.56
N SER A 165 12.14 -5.89 -5.62
CA SER A 165 12.96 -6.30 -6.75
C SER A 165 13.62 -5.10 -7.44
N ASN A 166 12.88 -4.01 -7.68
CA ASN A 166 13.42 -2.78 -8.28
C ASN A 166 14.51 -2.16 -7.40
N LEU A 167 14.27 -2.04 -6.09
CA LEU A 167 15.24 -1.48 -5.15
C LEU A 167 16.48 -2.35 -4.99
N ALA A 168 16.34 -3.67 -5.00
CA ALA A 168 17.48 -4.60 -4.96
C ALA A 168 18.33 -4.50 -6.22
N ALA A 169 17.70 -4.36 -7.40
CA ALA A 169 18.42 -4.13 -8.66
C ALA A 169 19.16 -2.79 -8.63
N PHE A 170 18.53 -1.73 -8.16
CA PHE A 170 19.17 -0.42 -7.97
C PHE A 170 20.33 -0.49 -6.97
N ALA A 171 20.16 -1.17 -5.84
CA ALA A 171 21.22 -1.36 -4.86
C ALA A 171 22.45 -2.05 -5.46
N ASN A 172 22.24 -3.10 -6.24
CA ASN A 172 23.32 -3.81 -6.94
C ASN A 172 24.03 -2.94 -7.98
N GLN A 173 23.25 -2.18 -8.76
CA GLN A 173 23.82 -1.27 -9.77
C GLN A 173 24.76 -0.24 -9.15
N TRP A 174 24.42 0.28 -7.97
CA TRP A 174 25.14 1.37 -7.33
C TRP A 174 25.91 0.97 -6.07
N LYS A 175 26.19 -0.30 -5.90
CA LYS A 175 26.87 -0.84 -4.71
C LYS A 175 28.27 -0.31 -4.48
N SER A 176 28.95 0.15 -5.54
CA SER A 176 30.34 0.67 -5.48
C SER A 176 30.42 2.20 -5.56
N GLU A 177 29.30 2.93 -5.72
CA GLU A 177 29.33 4.38 -5.82
C GLU A 177 29.38 5.02 -4.43
N PRO A 178 30.51 5.66 -4.02
CA PRO A 178 30.64 6.27 -2.69
C PRO A 178 29.72 7.47 -2.53
N THR A 179 29.12 7.61 -1.35
CA THR A 179 28.30 8.77 -0.98
C THR A 179 28.46 9.08 0.51
N LEU A 180 28.18 10.32 0.88
CA LEU A 180 28.12 10.71 2.30
C LEU A 180 27.00 9.98 3.01
N ALA A 181 27.28 9.41 4.18
CA ALA A 181 26.24 9.06 5.12
C ALA A 181 25.94 10.24 6.05
N TYR A 182 24.80 10.19 6.71
CA TYR A 182 24.35 11.21 7.65
C TYR A 182 23.90 10.58 8.96
N THR A 183 24.45 11.09 10.06
CA THR A 183 23.94 10.86 11.42
C THR A 183 23.58 12.21 12.02
N HIS A 184 22.46 12.32 12.72
CA HIS A 184 21.96 13.62 13.21
C HIS A 184 21.81 14.66 12.10
N PHE A 185 21.62 14.20 10.86
CA PHE A 185 21.63 14.99 9.63
C PHE A 185 22.91 15.79 9.40
N GLN A 186 24.02 15.35 10.00
CA GLN A 186 25.38 15.83 9.74
C GLN A 186 26.15 14.80 8.94
N SER A 187 27.08 15.27 8.10
CA SER A 187 27.97 14.40 7.34
C SER A 187 28.75 13.47 8.27
N ALA A 188 28.72 12.17 7.97
CA ALA A 188 29.34 11.11 8.73
C ALA A 188 30.20 10.22 7.82
N GLN A 189 30.74 9.13 8.37
CA GLN A 189 31.53 8.18 7.59
C GLN A 189 30.80 7.73 6.34
N PRO A 190 31.48 7.60 5.20
CA PRO A 190 30.88 7.27 3.93
C PRO A 190 30.25 5.88 3.87
N ILE A 191 29.28 5.78 3.00
CA ILE A 191 28.68 4.52 2.54
C ILE A 191 28.67 4.51 1.02
N THR A 192 27.97 3.59 0.41
CA THR A 192 27.64 3.65 -1.02
C THR A 192 26.17 3.94 -1.27
N VAL A 193 25.84 4.46 -2.45
CA VAL A 193 24.45 4.67 -2.90
C VAL A 193 23.66 3.36 -2.80
N GLY A 194 24.25 2.26 -3.27
CA GLY A 194 23.60 0.93 -3.20
C GLY A 194 23.41 0.45 -1.76
N ARG A 195 24.35 0.75 -0.84
CA ARG A 195 24.20 0.37 0.57
C ARG A 195 23.03 1.10 1.25
N ARG A 196 22.78 2.36 0.86
CA ARG A 196 21.58 3.11 1.30
C ARG A 196 20.30 2.47 0.78
N ALA A 197 20.25 2.11 -0.50
CA ALA A 197 19.10 1.45 -1.09
C ALA A 197 18.85 0.05 -0.49
N ALA A 198 19.89 -0.70 -0.14
CA ALA A 198 19.77 -1.99 0.55
C ALA A 198 19.09 -1.85 1.93
N GLN A 199 19.26 -0.72 2.63
CA GLN A 199 18.52 -0.43 3.86
C GLN A 199 17.02 -0.26 3.58
N TRP A 200 16.65 0.51 2.55
CA TRP A 200 15.24 0.65 2.14
C TRP A 200 14.63 -0.69 1.76
N THR A 201 15.40 -1.51 1.05
CA THR A 201 14.99 -2.87 0.66
C THR A 201 14.73 -3.74 1.90
N GLN A 202 15.56 -3.65 2.92
CA GLN A 202 15.40 -4.42 4.17
C GLN A 202 14.11 -4.05 4.90
N ASP A 203 13.78 -2.77 5.02
CA ASP A 203 12.54 -2.33 5.69
C ASP A 203 11.31 -2.92 4.96
N LEU A 204 11.29 -2.87 3.63
CA LEU A 204 10.20 -3.44 2.83
C LEU A 204 10.16 -4.97 2.86
N MET A 205 11.30 -5.64 3.02
CA MET A 205 11.34 -7.09 3.22
C MET A 205 10.67 -7.50 4.54
N MET A 206 10.90 -6.74 5.62
CA MET A 206 10.22 -6.95 6.91
C MET A 206 8.71 -6.72 6.78
N ASP A 207 8.29 -5.73 5.99
CA ASP A 207 6.87 -5.50 5.68
C ASP A 207 6.27 -6.66 4.88
N LEU A 208 6.99 -7.23 3.92
CA LEU A 208 6.54 -8.40 3.16
C LEU A 208 6.34 -9.61 4.08
N GLU A 209 7.30 -9.89 4.96
CA GLU A 209 7.19 -10.95 5.97
C GLU A 209 5.96 -10.74 6.88
N ALA A 210 5.70 -9.50 7.32
CA ALA A 210 4.54 -9.18 8.14
C ALA A 210 3.21 -9.42 7.38
N LEU A 211 3.12 -9.00 6.11
CA LEU A 211 1.95 -9.25 5.27
C LEU A 211 1.74 -10.75 5.00
N GLU A 212 2.82 -11.51 4.79
CA GLU A 212 2.77 -12.97 4.60
C GLU A 212 2.28 -13.68 5.86
N ALA A 213 2.78 -13.30 7.03
CA ALA A 213 2.38 -13.86 8.31
C ALA A 213 0.88 -13.63 8.56
N VAL A 214 0.40 -12.41 8.32
CA VAL A 214 -1.02 -12.07 8.47
C VAL A 214 -1.86 -12.84 7.45
N ARG A 215 -1.45 -12.88 6.18
CA ARG A 215 -2.16 -13.60 5.11
C ARG A 215 -2.29 -15.09 5.42
N THR A 216 -1.23 -15.70 5.90
CA THR A 216 -1.21 -17.13 6.26
C THR A 216 -2.03 -17.41 7.52
N GLY A 217 -2.05 -16.45 8.46
CA GLY A 217 -2.80 -16.56 9.72
C GLY A 217 -4.30 -16.32 9.60
N LEU A 218 -4.82 -15.86 8.44
CA LEU A 218 -6.25 -15.65 8.27
C LEU A 218 -7.00 -16.98 8.28
N LYS A 219 -8.02 -17.04 9.15
CA LYS A 219 -8.98 -18.14 9.25
C LYS A 219 -10.36 -17.66 8.80
N PHE A 220 -11.25 -18.59 8.57
CA PHE A 220 -12.63 -18.31 8.19
C PHE A 220 -13.52 -18.13 9.43
N ARG A 221 -14.59 -17.34 9.33
CA ARG A 221 -15.58 -17.32 10.41
C ARG A 221 -16.46 -18.57 10.35
N GLY A 222 -16.83 -18.99 9.14
CA GLY A 222 -17.71 -20.13 8.92
C GLY A 222 -19.16 -19.87 9.28
N ALA A 223 -19.92 -20.95 9.44
CA ALA A 223 -21.32 -20.99 9.81
C ALA A 223 -21.46 -21.18 11.33
N GLN A 224 -21.39 -20.07 12.10
CA GLN A 224 -21.33 -20.08 13.56
C GLN A 224 -22.67 -19.70 14.23
N GLY A 225 -23.66 -19.24 13.46
CA GLY A 225 -24.95 -18.79 13.97
C GLY A 225 -24.92 -17.41 14.65
N THR A 226 -25.98 -17.09 15.36
CA THR A 226 -26.26 -15.73 15.88
C THR A 226 -25.32 -15.32 17.00
N THR A 227 -24.86 -16.24 17.81
CA THR A 227 -23.99 -15.97 18.98
C THR A 227 -22.70 -16.80 18.99
N GLY A 228 -22.41 -17.51 17.89
CA GLY A 228 -21.23 -18.37 17.78
C GLY A 228 -21.40 -19.78 18.34
N THR A 229 -22.61 -20.14 18.74
CA THR A 229 -22.90 -21.46 19.34
C THR A 229 -23.37 -22.50 18.35
N GLN A 230 -23.59 -22.15 17.09
CA GLN A 230 -24.16 -22.97 16.04
C GLN A 230 -25.55 -23.55 16.37
N ALA A 231 -26.31 -23.00 17.34
CA ALA A 231 -27.56 -23.54 17.82
C ALA A 231 -28.55 -23.84 16.68
N SER A 232 -28.73 -22.92 15.72
CA SER A 232 -29.63 -23.14 14.57
C SER A 232 -29.16 -24.28 13.67
N PHE A 233 -27.86 -24.43 13.45
CA PHE A 233 -27.32 -25.54 12.64
C PHE A 233 -27.42 -26.87 13.37
N LEU A 234 -27.16 -26.88 14.69
CA LEU A 234 -27.34 -28.08 15.51
C LEU A 234 -28.79 -28.55 15.48
N GLU A 235 -29.77 -27.64 15.51
CA GLU A 235 -31.18 -27.96 15.35
C GLU A 235 -31.51 -28.53 13.97
N ILE A 236 -31.01 -27.88 12.90
CA ILE A 236 -31.17 -28.36 11.51
C ILE A 236 -30.61 -29.79 11.34
N PHE A 237 -29.47 -30.07 11.99
CA PHE A 237 -28.83 -31.39 11.97
C PHE A 237 -29.34 -32.34 13.07
N GLN A 238 -30.42 -32.00 13.76
CA GLN A 238 -31.08 -32.85 14.75
C GLN A 238 -30.15 -33.30 15.90
N GLY A 239 -29.27 -32.38 16.34
CA GLY A 239 -28.34 -32.63 17.43
C GLY A 239 -27.01 -33.29 17.02
N ASP A 240 -26.76 -33.44 15.73
CA ASP A 240 -25.52 -34.04 15.22
C ASP A 240 -24.37 -33.01 15.20
N HIS A 241 -23.54 -33.03 16.23
CA HIS A 241 -22.35 -32.17 16.37
C HIS A 241 -21.32 -32.40 15.26
N ALA A 242 -21.14 -33.64 14.81
CA ALA A 242 -20.17 -33.96 13.76
C ALA A 242 -20.55 -33.31 12.42
N LYS A 243 -21.84 -33.17 12.12
CA LYS A 243 -22.31 -32.44 10.94
C LYS A 243 -22.07 -30.93 11.06
N CYS A 244 -22.17 -30.35 12.25
CA CYS A 244 -21.84 -28.96 12.48
C CYS A 244 -20.35 -28.66 12.20
N ASP A 245 -19.46 -29.55 12.67
CA ASP A 245 -18.04 -29.46 12.39
C ASP A 245 -17.76 -29.64 10.89
N LYS A 246 -18.36 -30.65 10.28
CA LYS A 246 -18.18 -30.95 8.86
C LYS A 246 -18.68 -29.84 7.95
N LEU A 247 -19.76 -29.14 8.33
CA LEU A 247 -20.25 -27.95 7.62
C LEU A 247 -19.15 -26.91 7.50
N ASN A 248 -18.45 -26.58 8.59
CA ASN A 248 -17.38 -25.59 8.60
C ASN A 248 -16.14 -26.07 7.83
N GLU A 249 -15.80 -27.36 7.88
CA GLU A 249 -14.71 -27.92 7.05
C GLU A 249 -15.00 -27.75 5.56
N LEU A 250 -16.21 -28.11 5.10
CA LEU A 250 -16.64 -27.97 3.71
C LEU A 250 -16.63 -26.50 3.24
N LEU A 251 -17.03 -25.58 4.10
CA LEU A 251 -16.98 -24.15 3.80
C LEU A 251 -15.52 -23.65 3.72
N CYS A 252 -14.65 -24.06 4.64
CA CYS A 252 -13.24 -23.72 4.59
C CYS A 252 -12.56 -24.22 3.30
N GLU A 253 -12.79 -25.48 2.94
CA GLU A 253 -12.29 -26.09 1.71
C GLU A 253 -12.77 -25.30 0.48
N LYS A 254 -14.07 -25.03 0.39
CA LYS A 254 -14.68 -24.33 -0.74
C LYS A 254 -14.14 -22.91 -0.92
N PHE A 255 -13.88 -22.18 0.16
CA PHE A 255 -13.44 -20.79 0.11
C PHE A 255 -11.92 -20.60 0.30
N GLY A 256 -11.16 -21.70 0.41
CA GLY A 256 -9.70 -21.67 0.45
C GLY A 256 -9.12 -21.12 1.75
N PHE A 257 -9.72 -21.45 2.89
CA PHE A 257 -9.21 -21.16 4.22
C PHE A 257 -8.74 -22.43 4.93
N PRO A 258 -7.66 -22.34 5.75
CA PRO A 258 -7.12 -23.53 6.40
C PRO A 258 -8.04 -24.09 7.49
N ALA A 259 -8.81 -23.23 8.15
CA ALA A 259 -9.75 -23.58 9.22
C ALA A 259 -10.67 -22.38 9.54
N CYS A 260 -11.69 -22.60 10.36
CA CYS A 260 -12.40 -21.53 11.05
C CYS A 260 -11.62 -21.03 12.27
N TYR A 261 -11.95 -19.82 12.76
CA TYR A 261 -11.55 -19.39 14.09
C TYR A 261 -12.17 -20.32 15.15
N ASP A 262 -11.39 -20.72 16.13
CA ASP A 262 -11.82 -21.67 17.16
C ASP A 262 -12.99 -21.14 18.00
N ILE A 263 -12.98 -19.84 18.29
CA ILE A 263 -14.06 -19.13 18.98
C ILE A 263 -14.57 -18.00 18.09
N SER A 264 -15.86 -17.97 17.89
CA SER A 264 -16.56 -16.90 17.21
C SER A 264 -17.76 -16.46 18.06
N THR A 265 -18.18 -15.23 17.87
CA THR A 265 -19.46 -14.71 18.36
C THR A 265 -20.45 -14.59 17.21
N GLN A 266 -21.31 -13.60 17.17
CA GLN A 266 -22.04 -13.31 15.95
C GLN A 266 -21.08 -12.90 14.82
N THR A 267 -19.91 -12.35 15.19
CA THR A 267 -18.85 -11.93 14.28
C THR A 267 -17.57 -12.74 14.54
N TYR A 268 -16.59 -12.69 13.63
CA TYR A 268 -15.23 -12.99 14.03
C TYR A 268 -14.67 -11.84 14.90
N THR A 269 -13.68 -12.12 15.73
CA THR A 269 -13.08 -11.09 16.58
C THR A 269 -12.50 -9.95 15.74
N ARG A 270 -12.86 -8.70 16.05
CA ARG A 270 -12.30 -7.50 15.39
C ARG A 270 -10.80 -7.31 15.64
N LYS A 271 -10.21 -8.17 16.50
CA LYS A 271 -8.75 -8.28 16.66
C LYS A 271 -8.05 -8.62 15.34
N VAL A 272 -8.71 -9.38 14.46
CA VAL A 272 -8.20 -9.72 13.12
C VAL A 272 -8.02 -8.46 12.27
N ASP A 273 -9.03 -7.59 12.24
CA ASP A 273 -8.96 -6.33 11.49
C ASP A 273 -7.80 -5.46 11.97
N LEU A 274 -7.58 -5.38 13.29
CA LEU A 274 -6.47 -4.63 13.89
C LEU A 274 -5.11 -5.24 13.52
N ILE A 275 -4.99 -6.57 13.53
CA ILE A 275 -3.73 -7.25 13.14
C ILE A 275 -3.41 -6.96 11.68
N VAL A 276 -4.40 -7.06 10.79
CA VAL A 276 -4.25 -6.73 9.36
C VAL A 276 -3.85 -5.25 9.21
N ALA A 277 -4.55 -4.35 9.90
CA ALA A 277 -4.30 -2.92 9.81
C ALA A 277 -2.88 -2.54 10.27
N ASN A 278 -2.36 -3.16 11.32
CA ASN A 278 -1.00 -2.91 11.80
C ASN A 278 0.05 -3.34 10.76
N ALA A 279 -0.12 -4.51 10.13
CA ALA A 279 0.81 -4.97 9.10
C ALA A 279 0.78 -4.06 7.86
N VAL A 280 -0.42 -3.69 7.39
CA VAL A 280 -0.58 -2.81 6.23
C VAL A 280 -0.07 -1.39 6.53
N ALA A 281 -0.26 -0.88 7.74
CA ALA A 281 0.25 0.44 8.15
C ALA A 281 1.78 0.46 8.33
N GLY A 282 2.40 -0.67 8.68
CA GLY A 282 3.86 -0.83 8.71
C GLY A 282 4.50 -0.47 7.37
N LEU A 283 3.96 -1.02 6.28
CA LEU A 283 4.37 -0.68 4.91
C LEU A 283 4.34 0.84 4.65
N ALA A 284 3.31 1.54 5.14
CA ALA A 284 3.21 2.99 4.95
C ALA A 284 4.32 3.75 5.68
N ALA A 285 4.74 3.28 6.85
CA ALA A 285 5.84 3.89 7.60
C ALA A 285 7.17 3.74 6.84
N SER A 286 7.46 2.55 6.31
CA SER A 286 8.65 2.30 5.46
C SER A 286 8.62 3.15 4.19
N ALA A 287 7.47 3.21 3.50
CA ALA A 287 7.29 4.04 2.31
C ALA A 287 7.52 5.53 2.58
N HIS A 288 6.98 6.04 3.69
CA HIS A 288 7.19 7.43 4.10
C HIS A 288 8.67 7.73 4.36
N LYS A 289 9.37 6.82 5.07
CA LYS A 289 10.81 6.95 5.36
C LYS A 289 11.64 6.97 4.07
N ILE A 290 11.42 6.04 3.17
CA ILE A 290 12.11 5.96 1.87
C ILE A 290 11.91 7.25 1.08
N CYS A 291 10.66 7.69 0.93
CA CYS A 291 10.34 8.90 0.18
C CYS A 291 10.86 10.18 0.86
N SER A 292 11.00 10.20 2.18
CA SER A 292 11.65 11.31 2.87
C SER A 292 13.14 11.38 2.54
N ASP A 293 13.84 10.25 2.54
CA ASP A 293 15.26 10.20 2.11
C ASP A 293 15.42 10.67 0.65
N ILE A 294 14.56 10.20 -0.25
CA ILE A 294 14.58 10.59 -1.67
C ILE A 294 14.41 12.13 -1.82
N ARG A 295 13.47 12.72 -1.08
CA ARG A 295 13.23 14.16 -1.09
C ARG A 295 14.46 14.95 -0.61
N LEU A 296 15.16 14.48 0.43
CA LEU A 296 16.39 15.08 0.93
C LEU A 296 17.54 14.92 -0.09
N LEU A 297 17.67 13.74 -0.70
CA LEU A 297 18.68 13.49 -1.75
C LEU A 297 18.41 14.32 -3.01
N ALA A 298 17.17 14.56 -3.38
CA ALA A 298 16.79 15.44 -4.47
C ALA A 298 17.14 16.91 -4.16
N SER A 299 16.93 17.35 -2.92
CA SER A 299 17.38 18.69 -2.44
C SER A 299 18.90 18.86 -2.57
N ASN A 300 19.66 17.81 -2.27
CA ASN A 300 21.10 17.75 -2.44
C ASN A 300 21.54 17.65 -3.93
N LYS A 301 20.60 17.39 -4.84
CA LYS A 301 20.85 17.12 -6.27
C LYS A 301 21.70 15.86 -6.51
N GLU A 302 21.58 14.87 -5.64
CA GLU A 302 22.34 13.62 -5.68
C GLU A 302 21.56 12.52 -6.37
N ILE A 303 20.27 12.38 -6.03
CA ILE A 303 19.34 11.39 -6.61
C ILE A 303 18.00 12.08 -6.85
N GLU A 304 17.39 11.81 -7.99
CA GLU A 304 16.06 12.33 -8.36
C GLU A 304 15.15 11.16 -8.78
N GLU A 305 13.84 11.41 -8.75
CA GLU A 305 12.82 10.52 -9.30
C GLU A 305 13.02 10.30 -10.81
N PRO A 306 12.48 9.19 -11.38
CA PRO A 306 12.56 8.93 -12.82
C PRO A 306 12.05 10.09 -13.66
N LYS A 307 12.69 10.30 -14.81
CA LYS A 307 12.32 11.36 -15.76
C LYS A 307 11.15 10.89 -16.62
N GLU A 308 10.03 11.58 -16.57
CA GLU A 308 8.98 11.42 -17.55
C GLU A 308 9.04 12.55 -18.60
N ALA A 309 9.09 12.17 -19.87
CA ALA A 309 9.18 13.13 -20.98
C ALA A 309 7.96 14.06 -21.08
N SER A 310 6.82 13.62 -20.53
CA SER A 310 5.55 14.35 -20.49
C SER A 310 5.32 15.13 -19.21
N GLN A 311 6.16 14.96 -18.19
CA GLN A 311 5.98 15.62 -16.90
C GLN A 311 6.24 17.12 -17.04
N ILE A 312 5.16 17.88 -17.00
CA ILE A 312 5.18 19.33 -16.98
C ILE A 312 5.13 19.74 -15.51
N GLY A 313 6.12 20.50 -15.02
CA GLY A 313 6.04 21.12 -13.69
C GLY A 313 4.78 22.00 -13.57
N SER A 314 4.33 22.28 -12.34
CA SER A 314 3.07 23.02 -12.04
C SER A 314 2.90 24.37 -12.75
N SER A 315 3.90 24.79 -13.50
CA SER A 315 3.98 25.99 -14.34
C SER A 315 4.36 25.65 -15.79
N GLY A 316 4.06 24.44 -16.24
CA GLY A 316 4.49 23.94 -17.52
C GLY A 316 3.72 24.52 -18.70
N LYS A 317 4.48 24.87 -19.75
CA LYS A 317 3.92 25.23 -21.05
C LYS A 317 3.57 23.96 -21.83
N SER A 318 2.30 23.81 -22.18
CA SER A 318 1.90 22.94 -23.28
C SER A 318 2.67 23.36 -24.57
N ARG A 319 3.20 22.37 -25.30
CA ARG A 319 3.86 22.59 -26.60
C ARG A 319 2.98 23.31 -27.64
N LEU A 320 1.66 23.42 -27.37
CA LEU A 320 0.67 24.01 -28.26
C LEU A 320 0.57 25.56 -28.19
N PHE A 321 1.16 26.21 -27.19
CA PHE A 321 1.13 27.66 -27.06
C PHE A 321 2.53 28.27 -27.17
N ARG A 322 3.09 28.25 -28.38
CA ARG A 322 4.36 28.91 -28.71
C ARG A 322 4.21 30.42 -29.01
N THR A 323 3.02 30.96 -28.92
CA THR A 323 2.77 32.38 -29.25
C THR A 323 1.99 33.04 -28.12
N PHE A 324 2.56 34.07 -27.51
CA PHE A 324 2.01 34.88 -26.42
C PHE A 324 1.90 34.21 -25.02
N SER A 325 2.96 34.28 -24.24
CA SER A 325 2.82 34.72 -22.83
C SER A 325 4.18 35.05 -22.24
N ILE A 326 4.46 36.28 -22.09
CA ILE A 326 5.43 36.89 -21.20
C ILE A 326 4.84 36.77 -19.79
N PHE A 327 5.67 36.40 -18.81
CA PHE A 327 5.39 36.33 -17.37
C PHE A 327 4.61 35.10 -16.85
N VAL A 328 5.30 33.97 -16.70
CA VAL A 328 5.19 33.14 -15.49
C VAL A 328 6.59 32.66 -15.16
N THR A 329 7.12 33.12 -14.06
CA THR A 329 8.43 32.75 -13.50
C THR A 329 8.37 31.37 -12.90
N SER A 330 8.28 30.32 -13.70
CA SER A 330 8.58 28.97 -13.25
C SER A 330 10.04 28.69 -13.53
N MET A 331 10.74 28.25 -12.54
CA MET A 331 12.14 27.81 -12.67
C MET A 331 12.17 26.53 -13.50
N PRO A 332 12.44 26.56 -14.83
CA PRO A 332 12.22 25.40 -15.72
C PRO A 332 13.18 24.24 -15.43
N TYR A 333 14.24 24.49 -14.66
CA TYR A 333 15.21 23.49 -14.22
C TYR A 333 14.81 22.80 -12.93
N LYS A 334 13.83 23.35 -12.16
CA LYS A 334 13.44 22.84 -10.86
C LYS A 334 12.58 21.58 -11.01
N ARG A 335 13.07 20.48 -10.50
CA ARG A 335 12.38 19.19 -10.46
C ARG A 335 11.95 18.90 -9.04
N ASN A 336 10.65 18.93 -8.82
CA ASN A 336 10.09 18.62 -7.52
C ASN A 336 9.87 17.10 -7.40
N PRO A 337 10.18 16.49 -6.24
CA PRO A 337 9.93 15.08 -5.99
C PRO A 337 8.44 14.85 -5.65
N MET A 338 7.54 15.19 -6.59
CA MET A 338 6.09 15.24 -6.35
C MET A 338 5.47 13.87 -6.08
N ARG A 339 6.06 12.80 -6.64
CA ARG A 339 5.59 11.42 -6.41
C ARG A 339 5.93 10.99 -5.00
N SER A 340 7.16 11.21 -4.55
CA SER A 340 7.57 10.95 -3.17
C SER A 340 6.77 11.79 -2.16
N GLU A 341 6.44 13.04 -2.49
CA GLU A 341 5.56 13.87 -1.67
C GLU A 341 4.14 13.28 -1.56
N ARG A 342 3.58 12.80 -2.67
CA ARG A 342 2.28 12.12 -2.70
C ARG A 342 2.31 10.84 -1.86
N ILE A 343 3.33 10.00 -2.02
CA ILE A 343 3.49 8.77 -1.23
C ILE A 343 3.57 9.12 0.26
N CYS A 344 4.35 10.12 0.66
CA CYS A 344 4.40 10.58 2.05
C CYS A 344 3.01 11.03 2.56
N SER A 345 2.23 11.69 1.73
CA SER A 345 0.88 12.15 2.10
C SER A 345 -0.08 10.97 2.31
N LEU A 346 -0.14 10.03 1.37
CA LEU A 346 -0.97 8.82 1.46
C LEU A 346 -0.53 7.93 2.63
N SER A 347 0.77 7.83 2.88
CA SER A 347 1.32 7.08 4.01
C SER A 347 0.83 7.61 5.37
N ARG A 348 0.78 8.94 5.54
CA ARG A 348 0.22 9.52 6.78
C ARG A 348 -1.24 9.15 6.99
N ALA A 349 -2.04 9.14 5.92
CA ALA A 349 -3.44 8.74 6.00
C ALA A 349 -3.58 7.26 6.42
N LEU A 350 -2.73 6.38 5.85
CA LEU A 350 -2.74 4.95 6.17
C LEU A 350 -2.26 4.68 7.60
N MET A 351 -1.16 5.32 8.03
CA MET A 351 -0.64 5.16 9.40
C MET A 351 -1.61 5.58 10.51
N ALA A 352 -2.61 6.40 10.20
CA ALA A 352 -3.65 6.79 11.15
C ALA A 352 -4.76 5.73 11.32
N LYS A 353 -4.92 4.78 10.38
CA LYS A 353 -6.02 3.81 10.38
C LYS A 353 -6.00 2.79 11.54
N PRO A 354 -4.86 2.25 12.01
CA PRO A 354 -4.85 1.26 13.10
C PRO A 354 -5.55 1.71 14.38
N ALA A 355 -5.52 3.00 14.70
CA ALA A 355 -6.21 3.54 15.86
C ALA A 355 -7.74 3.35 15.76
N GLY A 356 -8.33 3.53 14.57
CA GLY A 356 -9.74 3.26 14.30
C GLY A 356 -10.09 1.80 14.53
N PHE A 357 -9.26 0.87 14.03
CA PHE A 357 -9.45 -0.57 14.23
C PHE A 357 -9.29 -0.99 15.69
N ALA A 358 -8.35 -0.39 16.43
CA ALA A 358 -8.19 -0.62 17.86
C ALA A 358 -9.43 -0.17 18.65
N ASN A 359 -9.96 1.01 18.34
CA ASN A 359 -11.17 1.52 18.95
C ASN A 359 -12.38 0.63 18.63
N THR A 360 -12.53 0.20 17.39
CA THR A 360 -13.61 -0.69 16.96
C THR A 360 -13.57 -2.03 17.70
N LEU A 361 -12.38 -2.62 17.88
CA LEU A 361 -12.21 -3.83 18.67
C LEU A 361 -12.62 -3.60 20.13
N SER A 362 -12.13 -2.53 20.76
CA SER A 362 -12.30 -2.28 22.20
C SER A 362 -13.74 -1.93 22.60
N THR A 363 -14.57 -1.53 21.65
CA THR A 363 -15.98 -1.19 21.86
C THR A 363 -16.95 -2.30 21.47
N GLN A 364 -16.48 -3.48 21.05
CA GLN A 364 -17.36 -4.64 20.84
C GLN A 364 -17.82 -5.21 22.19
N TRP A 365 -19.13 -5.18 22.41
CA TRP A 365 -19.74 -5.65 23.63
C TRP A 365 -20.27 -7.08 23.47
N PHE A 366 -19.85 -7.95 24.40
CA PHE A 366 -20.29 -9.35 24.42
C PHE A 366 -20.19 -10.02 23.05
N GLU A 367 -21.28 -10.59 22.53
CA GLU A 367 -21.32 -11.32 21.28
C GLU A 367 -21.56 -10.43 20.07
N ARG A 368 -22.04 -9.19 20.25
CA ARG A 368 -22.25 -8.22 19.16
C ARG A 368 -22.63 -6.83 19.65
N THR A 369 -22.03 -5.81 19.04
CA THR A 369 -22.61 -4.48 18.89
C THR A 369 -22.55 -4.05 17.42
N LEU A 370 -23.52 -3.25 16.94
CA LEU A 370 -23.61 -2.91 15.52
C LEU A 370 -22.80 -1.67 15.14
N ASP A 371 -22.17 -0.97 16.09
CA ASP A 371 -21.40 0.24 15.85
C ASP A 371 -20.15 0.01 14.98
N ASP A 372 -19.66 -1.22 14.89
CA ASP A 372 -18.58 -1.62 14.01
C ASP A 372 -18.97 -1.59 12.51
N SER A 373 -20.24 -1.71 12.19
CA SER A 373 -20.72 -1.96 10.84
C SER A 373 -20.39 -0.82 9.87
N ALA A 374 -20.70 0.42 10.25
CA ALA A 374 -20.47 1.58 9.39
C ALA A 374 -18.97 1.86 9.21
N ILE A 375 -18.20 1.89 10.31
CA ILE A 375 -16.78 2.23 10.26
C ILE A 375 -15.97 1.18 9.47
N ARG A 376 -16.28 -0.11 9.58
CA ARG A 376 -15.59 -1.17 8.84
C ARG A 376 -15.86 -1.10 7.34
N ARG A 377 -17.06 -0.70 6.91
CA ARG A 377 -17.38 -0.47 5.49
C ARG A 377 -16.54 0.64 4.87
N ILE A 378 -16.03 1.56 5.67
CA ILE A 378 -15.15 2.67 5.27
C ILE A 378 -13.68 2.23 5.42
N ASP A 379 -13.26 1.85 6.61
CA ASP A 379 -11.86 1.71 6.97
C ASP A 379 -11.18 0.49 6.32
N ILE A 380 -11.86 -0.65 6.16
CA ILE A 380 -11.26 -1.84 5.54
C ILE A 380 -10.92 -1.55 4.06
N PRO A 381 -11.84 -1.12 3.19
CA PRO A 381 -11.49 -0.79 1.82
C PRO A 381 -10.45 0.32 1.71
N GLU A 382 -10.62 1.43 2.46
CA GLU A 382 -9.70 2.56 2.37
C GLU A 382 -8.27 2.21 2.78
N MET A 383 -8.08 1.36 3.78
CA MET A 383 -6.77 0.86 4.19
C MET A 383 -6.04 0.19 3.02
N PHE A 384 -6.69 -0.72 2.32
CA PHE A 384 -6.11 -1.43 1.17
C PHE A 384 -5.94 -0.52 -0.05
N LEU A 385 -6.89 0.37 -0.31
CA LEU A 385 -6.78 1.36 -1.38
C LEU A 385 -5.61 2.31 -1.16
N LEU A 386 -5.38 2.78 0.07
CA LEU A 386 -4.23 3.60 0.42
C LEU A 386 -2.91 2.85 0.20
N ALA A 387 -2.83 1.59 0.66
CA ALA A 387 -1.65 0.75 0.48
C ALA A 387 -1.36 0.47 -1.01
N ASP A 388 -2.40 0.19 -1.80
CA ASP A 388 -2.30 -0.01 -3.24
C ASP A 388 -1.74 1.24 -3.94
N ALA A 389 -2.29 2.41 -3.64
CA ALA A 389 -1.82 3.69 -4.20
C ALA A 389 -0.36 4.00 -3.81
N ILE A 390 0.05 3.68 -2.58
CA ILE A 390 1.44 3.82 -2.11
C ILE A 390 2.36 2.90 -2.91
N LEU A 391 2.00 1.64 -3.09
CA LEU A 391 2.82 0.66 -3.83
C LEU A 391 2.93 1.00 -5.31
N ILE A 392 1.86 1.49 -5.95
CA ILE A 392 1.90 2.01 -7.32
C ILE A 392 2.90 3.17 -7.43
N GLY A 393 2.85 4.09 -6.47
CA GLY A 393 3.80 5.21 -6.41
C GLY A 393 5.24 4.74 -6.22
N LEU A 394 5.48 3.82 -5.29
CA LEU A 394 6.81 3.26 -5.03
C LEU A 394 7.36 2.48 -6.22
N ASP A 395 6.55 1.67 -6.89
CA ASP A 395 6.97 0.94 -8.10
C ASP A 395 7.44 1.93 -9.17
N ASN A 396 6.65 2.96 -9.43
CA ASN A 396 6.99 4.00 -10.40
C ASN A 396 8.28 4.77 -10.03
N VAL A 397 8.47 5.11 -8.75
CA VAL A 397 9.63 5.88 -8.29
C VAL A 397 10.90 5.02 -8.24
N SER A 398 10.79 3.75 -7.81
CA SER A 398 11.93 2.85 -7.66
C SER A 398 12.47 2.30 -8.98
N ASP A 399 11.66 2.30 -10.03
CA ASP A 399 12.07 1.83 -11.35
C ASP A 399 12.64 2.98 -12.19
N GLY A 400 13.89 3.35 -11.93
CA GLY A 400 14.62 4.30 -12.74
C GLY A 400 15.06 5.59 -12.05
N PHE A 401 15.43 5.54 -10.78
CA PHE A 401 16.09 6.67 -10.11
C PHE A 401 17.23 7.24 -10.93
N VAL A 402 17.32 8.55 -10.96
CA VAL A 402 18.42 9.25 -11.62
C VAL A 402 19.49 9.61 -10.59
N VAL A 403 20.66 8.98 -10.68
CA VAL A 403 21.81 9.25 -9.81
C VAL A 403 22.76 10.21 -10.52
N TYR A 404 23.34 11.14 -9.78
CA TYR A 404 24.32 12.12 -10.27
C TYR A 404 25.71 11.92 -9.62
N PRO A 405 26.53 10.94 -10.08
CA PRO A 405 27.80 10.60 -9.44
C PRO A 405 28.77 11.78 -9.31
N LYS A 406 28.84 12.64 -10.31
CA LYS A 406 29.71 13.84 -10.27
C LYS A 406 29.29 14.82 -9.17
N ARG A 407 27.97 14.97 -8.94
CA ARG A 407 27.47 15.83 -7.87
C ARG A 407 27.71 15.20 -6.49
N ILE A 408 27.49 13.91 -6.36
CA ILE A 408 27.78 13.15 -5.15
C ILE A 408 29.27 13.30 -4.81
N ARG A 409 30.14 13.07 -5.78
CA ARG A 409 31.60 13.20 -5.59
C ARG A 409 32.01 14.61 -5.20
N SER A 410 31.46 15.66 -5.82
CA SER A 410 31.74 17.06 -5.47
C SER A 410 31.43 17.32 -3.99
N ARG A 411 30.24 16.95 -3.54
CA ARG A 411 29.86 17.14 -2.13
C ARG A 411 30.68 16.28 -1.17
N PHE A 412 31.04 15.08 -1.59
CA PHE A 412 31.88 14.20 -0.81
C PHE A 412 33.27 14.85 -0.56
N LEU A 413 33.87 15.41 -1.62
CA LEU A 413 35.19 16.04 -1.54
C LEU A 413 35.20 17.31 -0.67
N GLU A 414 34.07 17.99 -0.48
CA GLU A 414 33.94 19.12 0.44
C GLU A 414 34.13 18.69 1.91
N GLU A 415 33.67 17.48 2.26
CA GLU A 415 33.69 16.95 3.63
C GLU A 415 34.86 15.98 3.90
N LEU A 416 35.42 15.38 2.86
CA LEU A 416 36.46 14.34 2.95
C LEU A 416 37.67 14.76 3.78
N PRO A 417 38.16 16.02 3.72
CA PRO A 417 39.29 16.45 4.55
C PRO A 417 39.08 16.23 6.05
N PHE A 418 37.86 16.39 6.54
CA PHE A 418 37.53 16.11 7.95
C PHE A 418 37.42 14.60 8.24
N MET A 419 37.02 13.81 7.28
CA MET A 419 36.83 12.36 7.45
C MET A 419 38.14 11.58 7.46
N VAL A 420 39.15 12.06 6.73
CA VAL A 420 40.49 11.42 6.65
C VAL A 420 41.36 11.64 7.89
N THR A 421 40.94 12.48 8.83
CA THR A 421 41.71 12.85 10.02
C THR A 421 42.12 11.64 10.86
N GLU A 422 41.23 10.65 11.03
CA GLU A 422 41.55 9.41 11.75
C GLU A 422 42.65 8.61 11.02
N THR A 423 42.56 8.50 9.70
CA THR A 423 43.57 7.81 8.88
C THR A 423 44.92 8.51 8.98
N ILE A 424 44.92 9.85 8.98
CA ILE A 424 46.12 10.68 9.15
C ILE A 424 46.77 10.37 10.51
N ILE A 425 46.00 10.39 11.60
CA ILE A 425 46.50 10.06 12.95
C ILE A 425 47.11 8.65 12.96
N MET A 426 46.42 7.64 12.40
CA MET A 426 46.93 6.28 12.40
C MET A 426 48.23 6.12 11.61
N LYS A 427 48.37 6.82 10.49
CA LYS A 427 49.61 6.81 9.70
C LYS A 427 50.77 7.51 10.42
N LEU A 428 50.52 8.61 11.11
CA LEU A 428 51.51 9.27 11.96
C LEU A 428 51.98 8.35 13.09
N VAL A 429 51.05 7.70 13.77
CA VAL A 429 51.37 6.72 14.84
C VAL A 429 52.19 5.55 14.30
N ALA A 430 51.86 5.02 13.10
CA ALA A 430 52.65 3.99 12.46
C ALA A 430 54.11 4.43 12.13
N LYS A 431 54.36 5.76 12.02
CA LYS A 431 55.68 6.35 11.83
C LYS A 431 56.33 6.82 13.14
N GLY A 432 55.77 6.44 14.27
CA GLY A 432 56.33 6.67 15.61
C GLY A 432 55.82 7.92 16.33
N ALA A 433 54.83 8.63 15.81
CA ALA A 433 54.26 9.79 16.48
C ALA A 433 53.34 9.36 17.66
N SER A 434 53.22 10.23 18.65
CA SER A 434 52.26 10.07 19.75
C SER A 434 50.84 10.25 19.22
N ARG A 435 49.93 9.27 19.49
CA ARG A 435 48.52 9.36 19.10
C ARG A 435 47.83 10.57 19.72
N GLN A 436 48.14 10.91 20.94
CA GLN A 436 47.54 12.05 21.66
C GLN A 436 47.97 13.38 21.08
N GLU A 437 49.28 13.54 20.77
CA GLU A 437 49.80 14.75 20.13
C GLU A 437 49.25 14.88 18.70
N ALA A 438 49.25 13.81 17.91
CA ALA A 438 48.68 13.80 16.57
C ALA A 438 47.19 14.19 16.57
N HIS A 439 46.44 13.72 17.56
CA HIS A 439 45.06 14.08 17.72
C HIS A 439 44.87 15.57 18.04
N GLU A 440 45.67 16.12 18.95
CA GLU A 440 45.58 17.53 19.33
C GLU A 440 45.98 18.45 18.16
N GLU A 441 47.09 18.15 17.49
CA GLU A 441 47.53 18.92 16.31
C GLU A 441 46.46 18.96 15.22
N ILE A 442 45.87 17.80 14.88
CA ILE A 442 44.84 17.75 13.85
C ILE A 442 43.53 18.39 14.29
N ARG A 443 43.20 18.33 15.60
CA ARG A 443 42.03 18.99 16.18
C ARG A 443 42.12 20.51 16.01
N VAL A 444 43.28 21.10 16.30
CA VAL A 444 43.51 22.53 16.16
C VAL A 444 43.34 22.96 14.71
N LEU A 445 43.97 22.26 13.75
CA LEU A 445 43.83 22.57 12.33
C LEU A 445 42.39 22.37 11.82
N SER A 446 41.70 21.33 12.31
CA SER A 446 40.30 21.07 11.93
C SER A 446 39.36 22.17 12.40
N VAL A 447 39.55 22.70 13.62
CA VAL A 447 38.76 23.84 14.13
C VAL A 447 38.99 25.09 13.28
N GLN A 448 40.24 25.37 12.91
CA GLN A 448 40.56 26.50 12.03
C GLN A 448 39.95 26.35 10.64
N ALA A 449 40.05 25.15 10.04
CA ALA A 449 39.43 24.85 8.74
C ALA A 449 37.89 24.93 8.81
N ALA A 450 37.28 24.47 9.91
CA ALA A 450 35.86 24.62 10.12
C ALA A 450 35.39 26.08 10.21
N SER A 451 36.19 26.95 10.82
CA SER A 451 35.96 28.42 10.84
C SER A 451 36.05 29.00 9.43
N THR A 452 37.08 28.60 8.65
CA THR A 452 37.21 29.03 7.24
C THR A 452 35.93 28.68 6.44
N VAL A 453 35.39 27.47 6.63
CA VAL A 453 34.17 27.05 5.93
C VAL A 453 32.93 27.80 6.45
N LYS A 454 32.76 27.88 7.79
CA LYS A 454 31.50 28.35 8.40
C LYS A 454 31.43 29.86 8.53
N ASP A 455 32.54 30.50 8.94
CA ASP A 455 32.57 31.94 9.23
C ASP A 455 32.94 32.75 7.99
N GLU A 456 33.83 32.21 7.14
CA GLU A 456 34.32 32.93 5.96
C GLU A 456 33.66 32.49 4.65
N GLY A 457 32.91 31.37 4.64
CA GLY A 457 32.24 30.82 3.44
C GLY A 457 33.22 30.34 2.36
N LYS A 458 34.45 30.01 2.72
CA LYS A 458 35.50 29.53 1.81
C LYS A 458 35.54 27.99 1.76
N PRO A 459 36.20 27.42 0.74
CA PRO A 459 36.42 25.96 0.69
C PRO A 459 37.19 25.45 1.89
N ASN A 460 37.03 24.17 2.20
CA ASN A 460 37.75 23.47 3.25
C ASN A 460 39.25 23.39 2.92
N ASP A 461 40.08 24.01 3.73
CA ASP A 461 41.54 24.14 3.55
C ASP A 461 42.35 23.24 4.51
N LEU A 462 41.72 22.26 5.18
CA LEU A 462 42.40 21.43 6.18
C LEU A 462 43.63 20.70 5.62
N ILE A 463 43.55 20.16 4.42
CA ILE A 463 44.66 19.43 3.79
C ILE A 463 45.83 20.38 3.50
N GLU A 464 45.57 21.62 3.07
CA GLU A 464 46.58 22.63 2.86
C GLU A 464 47.24 23.01 4.17
N ARG A 465 46.49 23.21 5.25
CA ARG A 465 47.02 23.46 6.59
C ARG A 465 47.91 22.32 7.07
N ILE A 466 47.52 21.06 6.85
CA ILE A 466 48.34 19.89 7.18
C ILE A 466 49.65 19.88 6.38
N ARG A 467 49.63 20.24 5.10
CA ARG A 467 50.84 20.35 4.26
C ARG A 467 51.78 21.47 4.70
N ASN A 468 51.29 22.47 5.37
CA ASN A 468 52.07 23.62 5.86
C ASN A 468 52.51 23.49 7.33
N ASN A 469 52.15 22.37 8.02
CA ASN A 469 52.52 22.12 9.41
C ASN A 469 53.57 21.00 9.47
N GLU A 470 54.79 21.34 9.93
CA GLU A 470 55.96 20.44 10.00
C GLU A 470 55.70 19.15 10.81
N TYR A 471 54.77 19.16 11.77
CA TYR A 471 54.40 17.97 12.51
C TYR A 471 53.94 16.83 11.59
N PHE A 472 53.27 17.15 10.48
CA PHE A 472 52.72 16.19 9.51
C PHE A 472 53.68 15.83 8.38
N LYS A 473 54.90 16.40 8.35
CA LYS A 473 55.91 16.13 7.31
C LYS A 473 56.13 14.64 6.98
N PRO A 474 56.16 13.72 7.97
CA PRO A 474 56.34 12.28 7.67
C PRO A 474 55.31 11.68 6.73
N ILE A 475 54.13 12.30 6.57
CA ILE A 475 53.02 11.79 5.76
C ILE A 475 52.64 12.67 4.58
N TRP A 476 53.31 13.81 4.34
CA TRP A 476 52.94 14.71 3.24
C TRP A 476 52.86 14.03 1.89
N GLY A 477 53.76 13.09 1.58
CA GLY A 477 53.76 12.34 0.32
C GLY A 477 52.62 11.32 0.18
N GLU A 478 51.90 11.06 1.28
CA GLU A 478 50.80 10.10 1.29
C GLU A 478 49.41 10.75 1.31
N LEU A 479 49.33 12.07 1.55
CA LEU A 479 48.08 12.81 1.73
C LEU A 479 47.13 12.63 0.54
N ASP A 480 47.62 12.78 -0.70
CA ASP A 480 46.78 12.66 -1.89
C ASP A 480 46.19 11.24 -2.07
N SER A 481 46.95 10.22 -1.67
CA SER A 481 46.48 8.85 -1.73
C SER A 481 45.36 8.55 -0.73
N MET A 482 45.21 9.35 0.33
CA MET A 482 44.14 9.23 1.32
C MET A 482 42.86 9.94 0.88
N LEU A 483 42.90 10.86 -0.09
CA LEU A 483 41.79 11.67 -0.55
C LEU A 483 40.96 10.96 -1.62
N GLN A 484 40.73 9.66 -1.44
CA GLN A 484 39.96 8.83 -2.35
C GLN A 484 38.70 8.31 -1.63
N PRO A 485 37.51 8.76 -2.02
CA PRO A 485 36.23 8.37 -1.39
C PRO A 485 36.05 6.86 -1.23
N GLU A 486 36.52 6.11 -2.19
CA GLU A 486 36.40 4.64 -2.30
C GLU A 486 37.03 3.90 -1.11
N LEU A 487 38.03 4.50 -0.46
CA LEU A 487 38.73 3.89 0.68
C LEU A 487 37.92 3.87 1.98
N TYR A 488 36.85 4.65 2.05
CA TYR A 488 36.11 4.88 3.31
C TYR A 488 34.73 4.25 3.36
N THR A 489 34.33 3.52 2.34
CA THR A 489 32.99 2.91 2.24
C THR A 489 32.83 1.60 3.05
N GLY A 490 33.90 1.18 3.72
CA GLY A 490 33.90 -0.02 4.55
C GLY A 490 33.48 -1.27 3.76
N ARG A 491 32.58 -2.05 4.32
CA ARG A 491 32.05 -3.28 3.73
C ARG A 491 30.75 -3.07 2.95
N SER A 492 30.51 -1.87 2.42
CA SER A 492 29.25 -1.55 1.73
C SER A 492 28.97 -2.48 0.56
N VAL A 493 29.97 -2.81 -0.25
CA VAL A 493 29.81 -3.66 -1.44
C VAL A 493 29.44 -5.10 -1.02
N GLU A 494 30.19 -5.69 -0.10
CA GLU A 494 29.97 -7.06 0.38
C GLU A 494 28.61 -7.22 1.07
N ILE A 495 28.17 -6.18 1.79
CA ILE A 495 26.85 -6.17 2.44
C ILE A 495 25.74 -6.17 1.39
N VAL A 496 25.86 -5.34 0.35
CA VAL A 496 24.88 -5.29 -0.74
C VAL A 496 24.88 -6.59 -1.51
N ASP A 497 26.05 -7.15 -1.86
CA ASP A 497 26.15 -8.42 -2.58
C ASP A 497 25.47 -9.56 -1.81
N ARG A 498 25.75 -9.68 -0.53
CA ARG A 498 25.14 -10.71 0.32
C ARG A 498 23.63 -10.58 0.42
N TYR A 499 23.11 -9.34 0.47
CA TYR A 499 21.70 -9.10 0.71
C TYR A 499 20.88 -9.01 -0.59
N CYS A 500 21.28 -8.14 -1.51
CA CYS A 500 20.59 -7.85 -2.76
C CYS A 500 21.18 -8.57 -3.99
N GLY A 501 22.37 -9.14 -3.89
CA GLY A 501 23.07 -9.79 -5.01
C GLY A 501 22.47 -11.12 -5.41
N ALA A 502 23.01 -11.69 -6.49
CA ALA A 502 22.61 -13.01 -7.00
C ALA A 502 22.80 -14.09 -5.92
N GLY A 503 21.79 -14.92 -5.71
CA GLY A 503 21.74 -15.91 -4.62
C GLY A 503 21.61 -15.31 -3.22
N GLY A 504 21.41 -14.02 -3.09
CA GLY A 504 21.28 -13.29 -1.84
C GLY A 504 19.96 -13.54 -1.12
N VAL A 505 19.78 -12.80 -0.01
CA VAL A 505 18.58 -12.93 0.85
C VAL A 505 17.33 -12.52 0.07
N VAL A 506 17.36 -11.38 -0.62
CA VAL A 506 16.22 -10.83 -1.35
C VAL A 506 15.77 -11.76 -2.47
N GLU A 507 16.69 -12.26 -3.28
CA GLU A 507 16.35 -13.16 -4.40
C GLU A 507 15.64 -14.43 -3.91
N LYS A 508 16.13 -15.03 -2.83
CA LYS A 508 15.52 -16.23 -2.23
C LYS A 508 14.10 -15.95 -1.71
N ALA A 509 13.90 -14.85 -1.03
CA ALA A 509 12.60 -14.48 -0.49
C ALA A 509 11.59 -14.12 -1.60
N LEU A 510 12.07 -13.56 -2.72
CA LEU A 510 11.22 -13.21 -3.85
C LEU A 510 10.92 -14.38 -4.80
N ALA A 511 11.48 -15.57 -4.57
CA ALA A 511 11.25 -16.74 -5.43
C ALA A 511 9.75 -17.05 -5.69
N PRO A 512 8.84 -16.98 -4.70
CA PRO A 512 7.40 -17.19 -4.92
C PRO A 512 6.75 -16.15 -5.83
N TYR A 513 7.34 -14.96 -5.96
CA TYR A 513 6.80 -13.81 -6.69
C TYR A 513 7.39 -13.63 -8.09
N GLN A 514 8.36 -14.44 -8.49
CA GLN A 514 9.10 -14.28 -9.75
C GLN A 514 8.19 -14.21 -10.98
N GLN A 515 7.14 -15.03 -11.02
CA GLN A 515 6.20 -15.02 -12.14
C GLN A 515 5.46 -13.68 -12.27
N TYR A 516 5.08 -13.08 -11.15
CA TYR A 516 4.45 -11.75 -11.13
C TYR A 516 5.44 -10.67 -11.53
N ILE A 517 6.65 -10.68 -10.94
CA ILE A 517 7.70 -9.68 -11.20
C ILE A 517 8.06 -9.65 -12.69
N LEU A 518 8.22 -10.82 -13.34
CA LEU A 518 8.57 -10.92 -14.76
C LEU A 518 7.45 -10.49 -15.71
N LYS A 519 6.19 -10.64 -15.31
CA LYS A 519 5.03 -10.28 -16.14
C LYS A 519 4.58 -8.83 -15.93
N SER A 520 4.91 -8.24 -14.80
CA SER A 520 4.49 -6.88 -14.48
C SER A 520 5.35 -5.85 -15.21
N THR A 521 4.71 -4.85 -15.78
CA THR A 521 5.36 -3.62 -16.25
C THR A 521 5.40 -2.60 -15.12
N THR A 522 6.29 -1.61 -15.23
CA THR A 522 6.33 -0.49 -14.28
C THR A 522 4.96 0.20 -14.22
N ALA A 523 4.50 0.48 -13.01
CA ALA A 523 3.23 1.13 -12.81
C ALA A 523 3.20 2.53 -13.45
N GLN A 524 2.23 2.76 -14.32
CA GLN A 524 1.96 4.08 -14.87
C GLN A 524 1.05 4.84 -13.91
N LEU A 525 1.40 6.08 -13.62
CA LEU A 525 0.59 6.95 -12.79
C LEU A 525 -0.48 7.63 -13.66
N ASN A 526 -1.74 7.58 -13.23
CA ASN A 526 -2.83 8.26 -13.94
C ASN A 526 -2.73 9.80 -13.84
N VAL A 527 -1.97 10.29 -12.89
CA VAL A 527 -1.81 11.72 -12.58
C VAL A 527 -0.43 12.04 -12.01
#